data_9ad046260509ca8fbae54f36a1c24a4f
#
_entry.id   9ad046260509ca8fbae54f36a1c24a4f
#
_cell.length_a   1.000
_cell.length_b   1.000
_cell.length_c   1.000
_cell.angle_alpha   90.00
_cell.angle_beta   90.00
_cell.angle_gamma   90.00
#
_symmetry.space_group_name_H-M   'P 1'
#
loop_
_entity.id
_entity.type
_entity.pdbx_description
1 polymer ?
#
loop_
_entity_poly.entity_id
_entity_poly.type
_entity_poly.pdbx_seq_one_letter_code
_entity_poly.pdbx_strand_id
1 'polypeptide(L)'
;LDLAEQSGTPCWSSSALRFAEEYQAADKMNIKGVNAWGPNGFEDYAIHQLEPIFMMMQAPATEVMHLTNDEVYTGVLRFADGRIATLSGYAKGSPFMMNIARSTENSVLEIRSDYFRHFIEALVEFFKNGTIPAPHSETLSIISAWGALMEAEKTPGIWVKVPKD
;
A
#
# COMPACT_ATOMS: atom_id res chain seq x y z
N LEU A 1 -3.59 -3.48 18.56
CA LEU A 1 -2.63 -4.59 18.55
C LEU A 1 -2.25 -5.00 19.97
N ASP A 2 -2.03 -4.07 20.89
CA ASP A 2 -1.61 -4.34 22.29
C ASP A 2 -2.51 -5.37 23.01
N LEU A 3 -3.83 -5.27 22.81
CA LEU A 3 -4.77 -6.25 23.38
C LEU A 3 -4.59 -7.65 22.78
N ALA A 4 -4.30 -7.73 21.50
CA ALA A 4 -4.05 -9.00 20.82
C ALA A 4 -2.75 -9.64 21.34
N GLU A 5 -1.70 -8.85 21.50
CA GLU A 5 -0.43 -9.30 22.08
C GLU A 5 -0.59 -9.74 23.52
N GLN A 6 -1.27 -8.95 24.37
CA GLN A 6 -1.52 -9.29 25.79
C GLN A 6 -2.35 -10.56 25.96
N SER A 7 -3.29 -10.81 25.08
CA SER A 7 -4.15 -12.01 25.13
C SER A 7 -3.56 -13.21 24.40
N GLY A 8 -2.45 -13.05 23.66
CA GLY A 8 -1.90 -14.08 22.78
C GLY A 8 -2.82 -14.41 21.60
N THR A 9 -3.75 -13.52 21.25
CA THR A 9 -4.70 -13.73 20.15
C THR A 9 -4.08 -13.25 18.83
N PRO A 10 -3.92 -14.13 17.83
CA PRO A 10 -3.45 -13.68 16.51
C PRO A 10 -4.35 -12.61 15.93
N CYS A 11 -3.75 -11.55 15.39
CA CYS A 11 -4.46 -10.45 14.75
C CYS A 11 -3.78 -10.13 13.42
N TRP A 12 -4.59 -9.91 12.39
CA TRP A 12 -4.10 -9.60 11.05
C TRP A 12 -5.07 -8.67 10.32
N SER A 13 -4.53 -7.76 9.54
CA SER A 13 -5.27 -6.90 8.62
C SER A 13 -4.48 -6.76 7.32
N SER A 14 -5.14 -6.84 6.19
CA SER A 14 -4.53 -6.68 4.87
C SER A 14 -5.58 -6.43 3.78
N SER A 15 -5.15 -5.85 2.67
CA SER A 15 -5.90 -5.85 1.42
C SER A 15 -5.69 -7.16 0.66
N ALA A 16 -6.73 -7.66 0.01
CA ALA A 16 -6.63 -8.81 -0.88
C ALA A 16 -5.64 -8.56 -2.04
N LEU A 17 -5.50 -7.32 -2.49
CA LEU A 17 -4.62 -6.94 -3.60
C LEU A 17 -3.14 -7.27 -3.33
N ARG A 18 -2.70 -7.26 -2.06
CA ARG A 18 -1.35 -7.69 -1.65
C ARG A 18 -1.00 -9.07 -2.20
N PHE A 19 -1.97 -9.95 -2.34
CA PHE A 19 -1.79 -11.37 -2.72
C PHE A 19 -1.78 -11.60 -4.24
N ALA A 20 -1.80 -10.54 -5.05
CA ALA A 20 -1.63 -10.67 -6.48
C ALA A 20 -0.29 -11.34 -6.82
N GLU A 21 -0.31 -12.33 -7.69
CA GLU A 21 0.89 -13.09 -8.08
C GLU A 21 1.97 -12.16 -8.63
N GLU A 22 1.58 -11.13 -9.37
CA GLU A 22 2.47 -10.16 -9.97
C GLU A 22 3.26 -9.39 -8.89
N TYR A 23 2.62 -9.02 -7.78
CA TYR A 23 3.29 -8.38 -6.66
C TYR A 23 4.15 -9.35 -5.85
N GLN A 24 3.69 -10.59 -5.67
CA GLN A 24 4.44 -11.61 -4.94
C GLN A 24 5.72 -12.01 -5.68
N ALA A 25 5.65 -12.13 -7.01
CA ALA A 25 6.78 -12.49 -7.87
C ALA A 25 7.76 -11.34 -8.15
N ALA A 26 7.35 -10.08 -7.88
CA ALA A 26 8.20 -8.92 -8.17
C ALA A 26 9.47 -8.92 -7.31
N ASP A 27 10.63 -8.70 -7.95
CA ASP A 27 11.87 -8.45 -7.24
C ASP A 27 11.78 -7.11 -6.47
N LYS A 28 12.04 -7.17 -5.16
CA LYS A 28 11.98 -6.03 -4.24
C LYS A 28 13.34 -5.37 -4.02
N MET A 29 14.36 -5.85 -4.71
CA MET A 29 15.73 -5.32 -4.56
C MET A 29 15.93 -4.04 -5.38
N ASN A 30 16.73 -3.13 -4.83
CA ASN A 30 17.19 -1.91 -5.52
C ASN A 30 16.08 -1.00 -6.08
N ILE A 31 14.88 -1.05 -5.52
CA ILE A 31 13.78 -0.17 -5.89
C ILE A 31 14.14 1.27 -5.53
N LYS A 32 13.99 2.18 -6.49
CA LYS A 32 14.22 3.63 -6.34
C LYS A 32 12.92 4.40 -6.12
N GLY A 33 11.82 3.86 -6.60
CA GLY A 33 10.49 4.40 -6.40
C GLY A 33 9.43 3.55 -7.07
N VAL A 34 8.19 3.77 -6.73
CA VAL A 34 7.03 3.11 -7.35
C VAL A 34 5.94 4.12 -7.68
N ASN A 35 5.21 3.84 -8.76
CA ASN A 35 4.04 4.60 -9.15
C ASN A 35 2.90 3.62 -9.34
N ALA A 36 1.90 3.68 -8.49
CA ALA A 36 0.72 2.82 -8.55
C ALA A 36 -0.49 3.62 -9.05
N TRP A 37 -1.40 2.94 -9.70
CA TRP A 37 -2.72 3.48 -9.99
C TRP A 37 -3.77 2.38 -10.02
N GLY A 38 -5.02 2.78 -9.81
CA GLY A 38 -6.15 1.87 -9.73
C GLY A 38 -7.48 2.56 -9.93
N PRO A 39 -8.58 1.81 -9.80
CA PRO A 39 -9.93 2.32 -9.96
C PRO A 39 -10.41 3.11 -8.73
N ASN A 40 -11.49 3.84 -8.91
CA ASN A 40 -12.35 4.43 -7.88
C ASN A 40 -11.70 5.54 -7.03
N GLY A 41 -12.49 6.02 -6.05
CA GLY A 41 -12.18 7.17 -5.22
C GLY A 41 -11.13 6.89 -4.14
N PHE A 42 -10.62 7.99 -3.59
CA PHE A 42 -9.52 7.95 -2.62
C PHE A 42 -9.92 7.25 -1.31
N GLU A 43 -11.04 7.62 -0.72
CA GLU A 43 -11.45 7.15 0.61
C GLU A 43 -11.53 5.62 0.70
N ASP A 44 -12.07 4.98 -0.32
CA ASP A 44 -12.34 3.54 -0.31
C ASP A 44 -11.20 2.71 -0.91
N TYR A 45 -10.44 3.26 -1.88
CA TYR A 45 -9.53 2.46 -2.70
C TYR A 45 -8.04 2.76 -2.54
N ALA A 46 -7.66 3.90 -1.95
CA ALA A 46 -6.25 4.21 -1.74
C ALA A 46 -5.54 3.16 -0.89
N ILE A 47 -6.21 2.61 0.12
CA ILE A 47 -5.65 1.59 1.02
C ILE A 47 -5.20 0.34 0.24
N HIS A 48 -5.93 -0.05 -0.81
CA HIS A 48 -5.56 -1.21 -1.64
C HIS A 48 -4.26 -0.98 -2.42
N GLN A 49 -3.96 0.26 -2.80
CA GLN A 49 -2.70 0.61 -3.47
C GLN A 49 -1.56 0.79 -2.47
N LEU A 50 -1.84 1.32 -1.27
CA LEU A 50 -0.83 1.48 -0.21
C LEU A 50 -0.21 0.14 0.19
N GLU A 51 -1.00 -0.91 0.33
CA GLU A 51 -0.54 -2.25 0.69
C GLU A 51 0.64 -2.72 -0.20
N PRO A 52 0.50 -2.85 -1.53
CA PRO A 52 1.63 -3.27 -2.37
C PRO A 52 2.74 -2.21 -2.46
N ILE A 53 2.45 -0.91 -2.31
CA ILE A 53 3.49 0.13 -2.25
C ILE A 53 4.42 -0.12 -1.05
N PHE A 54 3.87 -0.32 0.15
CA PHE A 54 4.69 -0.56 1.34
C PHE A 54 5.43 -1.90 1.25
N MET A 55 4.79 -2.93 0.70
CA MET A 55 5.45 -4.21 0.43
C MET A 55 6.67 -4.08 -0.50
N MET A 56 6.62 -3.19 -1.51
CA MET A 56 7.75 -2.93 -2.40
C MET A 56 8.80 -2.03 -1.76
N MET A 57 8.38 -0.97 -1.06
CA MET A 57 9.29 0.03 -0.51
C MET A 57 10.01 -0.46 0.74
N GLN A 58 9.43 -1.36 1.53
CA GLN A 58 10.02 -1.96 2.74
C GLN A 58 10.59 -0.92 3.71
N ALA A 59 9.93 0.23 3.83
CA ALA A 59 10.32 1.34 4.68
C ALA A 59 9.07 2.12 5.14
N PRO A 60 9.10 2.79 6.30
CA PRO A 60 8.01 3.66 6.71
C PRO A 60 7.99 4.96 5.89
N ALA A 61 6.78 5.45 5.59
CA ALA A 61 6.62 6.80 5.05
C ALA A 61 6.80 7.85 6.17
N THR A 62 7.37 9.00 5.84
CA THR A 62 7.62 10.10 6.77
C THR A 62 6.75 11.31 6.51
N GLU A 63 6.40 11.55 5.26
CA GLU A 63 5.56 12.64 4.81
C GLU A 63 4.71 12.20 3.62
N VAL A 64 3.54 12.78 3.51
CA VAL A 64 2.63 12.55 2.39
C VAL A 64 2.10 13.87 1.85
N MET A 65 1.66 13.87 0.60
CA MET A 65 0.97 14.99 -0.03
C MET A 65 -0.21 14.44 -0.83
N HIS A 66 -1.30 15.15 -0.86
CA HIS A 66 -2.48 14.83 -1.66
C HIS A 66 -2.70 15.90 -2.73
N LEU A 67 -2.97 15.46 -3.95
CA LEU A 67 -3.37 16.30 -5.08
C LEU A 67 -4.66 15.73 -5.65
N THR A 68 -5.62 16.56 -5.93
CA THR A 68 -6.90 16.13 -6.47
C THR A 68 -7.51 17.16 -7.41
N ASN A 69 -8.33 16.68 -8.30
CA ASN A 69 -9.37 17.43 -9.00
C ASN A 69 -10.67 16.62 -8.90
N ASP A 70 -11.71 17.05 -9.59
CA ASP A 70 -13.05 16.42 -9.50
C ASP A 70 -13.10 14.95 -9.98
N GLU A 71 -12.08 14.47 -10.70
CA GLU A 71 -12.08 13.15 -11.36
C GLU A 71 -10.93 12.24 -10.91
N VAL A 72 -9.81 12.82 -10.51
CA VAL A 72 -8.56 12.08 -10.24
C VAL A 72 -7.91 12.57 -8.96
N TYR A 73 -7.40 11.65 -8.15
CA TYR A 73 -6.51 11.97 -7.05
C TYR A 73 -5.11 11.39 -7.28
N THR A 74 -4.12 12.02 -6.65
CA THR A 74 -2.77 11.48 -6.54
C THR A 74 -2.23 11.71 -5.14
N GLY A 75 -1.92 10.64 -4.44
CA GLY A 75 -1.13 10.66 -3.21
C GLY A 75 0.36 10.53 -3.53
N VAL A 76 1.18 11.34 -2.88
CA VAL A 76 2.65 11.25 -2.93
C VAL A 76 3.16 10.90 -1.55
N LEU A 77 4.03 9.91 -1.44
CA LEU A 77 4.64 9.47 -0.19
C LEU A 77 6.15 9.66 -0.26
N ARG A 78 6.73 10.22 0.79
CA ARG A 78 8.19 10.25 1.01
C ARG A 78 8.52 9.24 2.10
N PHE A 79 9.46 8.35 1.80
CA PHE A 79 9.93 7.32 2.72
C PHE A 79 11.13 7.78 3.54
N ALA A 80 11.41 7.09 4.65
CA ALA A 80 12.47 7.45 5.57
C ALA A 80 13.88 7.46 4.94
N ASP A 81 14.10 6.67 3.91
CA ASP A 81 15.32 6.60 3.13
C ASP A 81 15.39 7.61 1.96
N GLY A 82 14.41 8.51 1.85
CA GLY A 82 14.32 9.56 0.83
C GLY A 82 13.67 9.14 -0.48
N ARG A 83 13.34 7.86 -0.67
CA ARG A 83 12.61 7.39 -1.86
C ARG A 83 11.19 7.95 -1.88
N ILE A 84 10.60 7.98 -3.07
CA ILE A 84 9.25 8.49 -3.30
C ILE A 84 8.39 7.40 -3.94
N ALA A 85 7.13 7.34 -3.51
CA ALA A 85 6.09 6.59 -4.19
C ALA A 85 4.89 7.49 -4.50
N THR A 86 4.12 7.12 -5.51
CA THR A 86 2.83 7.73 -5.81
C THR A 86 1.74 6.68 -5.93
N LEU A 87 0.52 7.07 -5.59
CA LEU A 87 -0.69 6.32 -5.92
C LEU A 87 -1.69 7.26 -6.56
N SER A 88 -2.41 6.78 -7.56
CA SER A 88 -3.45 7.57 -8.23
C SER A 88 -4.72 6.76 -8.40
N GLY A 89 -5.86 7.42 -8.23
CA GLY A 89 -7.17 6.85 -8.55
C GLY A 89 -7.74 7.48 -9.79
N TYR A 90 -8.25 6.62 -10.65
CA TYR A 90 -8.87 7.00 -11.92
C TYR A 90 -10.32 6.52 -11.96
N ALA A 91 -10.95 6.65 -13.13
CA ALA A 91 -12.32 6.26 -13.34
C ALA A 91 -12.59 4.80 -12.95
N LYS A 92 -13.82 4.50 -12.58
CA LYS A 92 -14.31 3.15 -12.30
C LYS A 92 -13.95 2.20 -13.44
N GLY A 93 -13.36 1.06 -13.08
CA GLY A 93 -12.95 0.04 -14.05
C GLY A 93 -11.51 0.16 -14.56
N SER A 94 -10.74 1.17 -14.13
CA SER A 94 -9.29 1.16 -14.34
C SER A 94 -8.65 -0.08 -13.72
N PRO A 95 -7.67 -0.73 -14.37
CA PRO A 95 -6.93 -1.83 -13.75
C PRO A 95 -6.06 -1.32 -12.60
N PHE A 96 -5.75 -2.21 -11.65
CA PHE A 96 -4.63 -1.96 -10.74
C PHE A 96 -3.32 -2.18 -11.48
N MET A 97 -2.45 -1.18 -11.42
CA MET A 97 -1.15 -1.22 -12.06
C MET A 97 -0.09 -0.60 -11.16
N MET A 98 1.16 -1.00 -11.39
CA MET A 98 2.30 -0.41 -10.71
C MET A 98 3.52 -0.38 -11.64
N ASN A 99 4.15 0.78 -11.74
CA ASN A 99 5.51 0.89 -12.27
C ASN A 99 6.51 0.84 -11.11
N ILE A 100 7.50 -0.04 -11.24
CA ILE A 100 8.59 -0.19 -10.27
C ILE A 100 9.87 0.33 -10.96
N ALA A 101 10.37 1.46 -10.47
CA ALA A 101 11.61 2.05 -10.96
C ALA A 101 12.82 1.50 -10.20
N ARG A 102 13.82 1.02 -10.94
CA ARG A 102 15.13 0.61 -10.43
C ARG A 102 16.23 1.40 -11.13
N SER A 103 17.47 1.25 -10.67
CA SER A 103 18.61 1.98 -11.26
C SER A 103 18.90 1.60 -12.70
N THR A 104 18.57 0.38 -13.10
CA THR A 104 18.96 -0.22 -14.40
C THR A 104 17.77 -0.53 -15.29
N GLU A 105 16.58 -0.67 -14.70
CA GLU A 105 15.38 -1.06 -15.46
C GLU A 105 14.11 -0.59 -14.75
N ASN A 106 13.03 -0.52 -15.50
CA ASN A 106 11.68 -0.32 -14.99
C ASN A 106 10.83 -1.55 -15.31
N SER A 107 9.97 -1.92 -14.37
CA SER A 107 8.97 -2.97 -14.58
C SER A 107 7.57 -2.38 -14.44
N VAL A 108 6.68 -2.74 -15.36
CA VAL A 108 5.26 -2.37 -15.27
C VAL A 108 4.47 -3.64 -14.98
N LEU A 109 3.73 -3.62 -13.88
CA LEU A 109 2.85 -4.70 -13.47
C LEU A 109 1.40 -4.28 -13.72
N GLU A 110 0.66 -5.05 -14.47
CA GLU A 110 -0.79 -4.97 -14.57
C GLU A 110 -1.37 -6.17 -13.83
N ILE A 111 -2.22 -5.92 -12.84
CA ILE A 111 -2.75 -6.98 -11.99
C ILE A 111 -3.91 -7.67 -12.69
N ARG A 112 -3.72 -8.96 -12.99
CA ARG A 112 -4.67 -9.83 -13.68
C ARG A 112 -4.94 -11.15 -12.96
N SER A 113 -4.07 -11.52 -12.02
CA SER A 113 -4.21 -12.75 -11.23
C SER A 113 -5.44 -12.73 -10.33
N ASP A 114 -5.93 -13.90 -9.94
CA ASP A 114 -7.01 -14.04 -8.97
C ASP A 114 -6.47 -13.87 -7.53
N TYR A 115 -6.16 -12.61 -7.18
CA TYR A 115 -5.64 -12.26 -5.87
C TYR A 115 -6.62 -12.53 -4.71
N PHE A 116 -7.92 -12.60 -4.97
CA PHE A 116 -8.91 -12.98 -3.96
C PHE A 116 -8.75 -14.43 -3.54
N ARG A 117 -8.50 -15.32 -4.48
CA ARG A 117 -8.22 -16.73 -4.18
C ARG A 117 -7.01 -16.85 -3.25
N HIS A 118 -5.89 -16.21 -3.59
CA HIS A 118 -4.68 -16.24 -2.77
C HIS A 118 -4.87 -15.57 -1.40
N PHE A 119 -5.67 -14.51 -1.32
CA PHE A 119 -6.07 -13.92 -0.05
C PHE A 119 -6.85 -14.92 0.82
N ILE A 120 -7.80 -15.66 0.26
CA ILE A 120 -8.57 -16.67 1.00
C ILE A 120 -7.67 -17.82 1.46
N GLU A 121 -6.72 -18.25 0.63
CA GLU A 121 -5.73 -19.26 1.00
C GLU A 121 -4.90 -18.79 2.23
N ALA A 122 -4.41 -17.55 2.21
CA ALA A 122 -3.70 -16.95 3.34
C ALA A 122 -4.58 -16.80 4.59
N LEU A 123 -5.86 -16.45 4.44
CA LEU A 123 -6.83 -16.36 5.52
C LEU A 123 -7.06 -17.74 6.17
N VAL A 124 -7.15 -18.80 5.38
CA VAL A 124 -7.27 -20.18 5.89
C VAL A 124 -6.02 -20.58 6.67
N GLU A 125 -4.81 -20.24 6.19
CA GLU A 125 -3.57 -20.49 6.92
C GLU A 125 -3.49 -19.70 8.24
N PHE A 126 -3.96 -18.45 8.24
CA PHE A 126 -4.07 -17.66 9.47
C PHE A 126 -4.95 -18.36 10.52
N PHE A 127 -6.14 -18.82 10.13
CA PHE A 127 -7.05 -19.51 11.07
C PHE A 127 -6.55 -20.88 11.54
N LYS A 128 -5.81 -21.60 10.69
CA LYS A 128 -5.27 -22.92 11.06
C LYS A 128 -4.02 -22.84 11.94
N ASN A 129 -3.12 -21.91 11.60
CA ASN A 129 -1.76 -21.93 12.09
C ASN A 129 -1.33 -20.62 12.75
N GLY A 130 -2.18 -19.58 12.77
CA GLY A 130 -1.82 -18.25 13.27
C GLY A 130 -0.80 -17.53 12.38
N THR A 131 -0.62 -17.96 11.11
CA THR A 131 0.36 -17.36 10.20
C THR A 131 -0.08 -15.96 9.81
N ILE A 132 0.75 -14.95 10.11
CA ILE A 132 0.50 -13.54 9.78
C ILE A 132 1.31 -13.18 8.52
N PRO A 133 0.65 -12.85 7.39
CA PRO A 133 1.34 -12.62 6.10
C PRO A 133 2.18 -11.35 6.03
N ALA A 134 1.90 -10.37 6.90
CA ALA A 134 2.63 -9.11 6.96
C ALA A 134 2.91 -8.74 8.42
N PRO A 135 4.10 -8.19 8.73
CA PRO A 135 4.38 -7.75 10.10
C PRO A 135 3.44 -6.61 10.53
N HIS A 136 3.04 -6.59 11.80
CA HIS A 136 2.15 -5.55 12.35
C HIS A 136 2.72 -4.14 12.16
N SER A 137 4.04 -3.97 12.21
CA SER A 137 4.70 -2.68 11.97
C SER A 137 4.45 -2.15 10.56
N GLU A 138 4.35 -3.03 9.56
CA GLU A 138 3.99 -2.60 8.19
C GLU A 138 2.51 -2.17 8.13
N THR A 139 1.60 -2.93 8.74
CA THR A 139 0.19 -2.57 8.83
C THR A 139 -0.01 -1.21 9.51
N LEU A 140 0.66 -0.96 10.64
CA LEU A 140 0.62 0.34 11.31
C LEU A 140 1.13 1.45 10.41
N SER A 141 2.29 1.26 9.76
CA SER A 141 2.84 2.25 8.83
C SER A 141 1.90 2.56 7.65
N ILE A 142 1.19 1.57 7.13
CA ILE A 142 0.18 1.75 6.07
C ILE A 142 -0.99 2.60 6.57
N ILE A 143 -1.55 2.27 7.74
CA ILE A 143 -2.69 2.99 8.32
C ILE A 143 -2.30 4.42 8.69
N SER A 144 -1.11 4.62 9.27
CA SER A 144 -0.61 5.97 9.59
C SER A 144 -0.42 6.82 8.35
N ALA A 145 0.11 6.24 7.26
CA ALA A 145 0.24 6.93 5.98
C ALA A 145 -1.13 7.24 5.34
N TRP A 146 -2.09 6.31 5.40
CA TRP A 146 -3.44 6.53 4.92
C TRP A 146 -4.15 7.64 5.71
N GLY A 147 -4.08 7.61 7.03
CA GLY A 147 -4.63 8.69 7.88
C GLY A 147 -4.01 10.05 7.58
N ALA A 148 -2.69 10.12 7.37
CA ALA A 148 -2.00 11.35 6.99
C ALA A 148 -2.42 11.83 5.58
N LEU A 149 -2.68 10.94 4.63
CA LEU A 149 -3.20 11.29 3.30
C LEU A 149 -4.63 11.86 3.37
N MET A 150 -5.48 11.32 4.25
CA MET A 150 -6.82 11.89 4.52
C MET A 150 -6.73 13.33 5.09
N GLU A 151 -5.76 13.60 5.95
CA GLU A 151 -5.52 14.97 6.42
C GLU A 151 -4.96 15.85 5.30
N ALA A 152 -4.06 15.35 4.47
CA ALA A 152 -3.47 16.07 3.35
C ALA A 152 -4.50 16.45 2.27
N GLU A 153 -5.59 15.70 2.14
CA GLU A 153 -6.71 16.03 1.25
C GLU A 153 -7.35 17.37 1.57
N LYS A 154 -7.35 17.76 2.85
CA LYS A 154 -7.89 19.06 3.30
C LYS A 154 -7.01 20.26 2.90
N THR A 155 -5.75 19.99 2.55
CA THR A 155 -4.74 21.00 2.17
C THR A 155 -3.95 20.51 0.95
N PRO A 156 -4.57 20.40 -0.23
CA PRO A 156 -3.92 19.87 -1.42
C PRO A 156 -2.61 20.60 -1.76
N GLY A 157 -1.58 19.84 -2.13
CA GLY A 157 -0.27 20.36 -2.47
C GLY A 157 0.65 20.68 -1.28
N ILE A 158 0.19 20.43 -0.05
CA ILE A 158 0.99 20.63 1.16
C ILE A 158 1.46 19.27 1.71
N TRP A 159 2.74 19.19 2.10
CA TRP A 159 3.27 18.02 2.77
C TRP A 159 2.75 17.93 4.21
N VAL A 160 2.21 16.77 4.55
CA VAL A 160 1.73 16.42 5.89
C VAL A 160 2.63 15.31 6.44
N LYS A 161 3.06 15.46 7.70
CA LYS A 161 3.88 14.44 8.37
C LYS A 161 3.05 13.21 8.69
N VAL A 162 3.63 12.04 8.44
CA VAL A 162 3.07 10.77 8.94
C VAL A 162 3.43 10.67 10.42
N PRO A 163 2.45 10.42 11.31
CA PRO A 163 2.74 10.15 12.73
C PRO A 163 3.74 8.99 12.86
N LYS A 164 4.65 9.10 13.82
CA LYS A 164 5.49 7.96 14.23
C LYS A 164 4.70 7.16 15.26
N ASP A 165 4.61 5.87 15.04
CA ASP A 165 4.06 4.91 16.01
C ASP A 165 4.97 4.79 17.25
#